data_8594146dc1832b1bde11ce45a394769b
#
_entry.id   8594146dc1832b1bde11ce45a394769b
#
_cell.length_a   1.000
_cell.length_b   1.000
_cell.length_c   1.000
_cell.angle_alpha   90.00
_cell.angle_beta   90.00
_cell.angle_gamma   90.00
#
_symmetry.space_group_name_H-M   'P 1'
#
loop_
_entity.id
_entity.type
_entity.pdbx_description
1 polymer ?
#
loop_
_entity_poly.entity_id
_entity_poly.type
_entity_poly.pdbx_seq_one_letter_code
_entity_poly.pdbx_strand_id
1 'polypeptide(L)'
;MTKGNHVRTTFHPDSDYASFVGAYKPTMIEISSRDMAGHVIHDGGKEVTEKKIVYEFVAQSFLQAYTEAWKRSVGKMTDKEGNTVDKPEDMSPRYYLVIEEINRGNCAQIFGDLFQLLDRDDNGESSYAIRPDQDIKRYLAEQFAGLEELPEEIRSGVEMKLPGNLYIFATMNTSDQSLFPIDSAFKRRWDWEYVPIKDENKGYYIKVADTAYLWNDFISKINDTILSATESDDKQMGYWFVHLPEGEKEITTDKFVGKVLFYLWNDVFKDYGDGEDTIFIGERLDGTKYDLRFKNFFTDQRDEHIKCLMRYNKVDESTIESADVEEIAGEEGLEKDTPTADGKPSVAGQAHQTFWTLLKTTFNERNVINDTQKAATDNWHNVALGITGVLLCFKHNIQKGFVTAEVWIEKKSANEFLDFINPRKDAIDSKFSSIPVWRSAKTVSMIGWQSPTFNLTTAEGNDQAKEWLVKSAEELYNVFVPIISEYKQTK
;
A
#
# COMPACT_ATOMS: atom_id res chain seq x y z
N MET A 1 -5.06 -2.55 10.22
CA MET A 1 -5.70 -2.21 11.52
C MET A 1 -7.00 -2.97 11.63
N THR A 2 -7.22 -3.70 12.71
CA THR A 2 -8.49 -4.40 12.94
C THR A 2 -9.57 -3.40 13.36
N LYS A 3 -10.83 -3.70 13.02
CA LYS A 3 -11.98 -2.83 13.33
C LYS A 3 -12.08 -2.61 14.85
N GLY A 4 -12.07 -1.33 15.29
CA GLY A 4 -12.22 -0.97 16.71
C GLY A 4 -10.93 -0.81 17.53
N ASN A 5 -9.73 -0.84 16.90
CA ASN A 5 -8.48 -0.63 17.61
C ASN A 5 -7.73 0.67 17.23
N HIS A 6 -8.42 1.61 16.61
CA HIS A 6 -7.82 2.88 16.22
C HIS A 6 -8.83 4.02 16.27
N VAL A 7 -8.32 5.22 16.42
CA VAL A 7 -9.01 6.48 16.15
C VAL A 7 -8.21 7.26 15.12
N ARG A 8 -8.92 7.97 14.24
CA ARG A 8 -8.35 8.74 13.15
C ARG A 8 -8.77 10.20 13.27
N THR A 9 -7.85 11.09 12.99
CA THR A 9 -8.07 12.54 12.92
C THR A 9 -7.30 13.14 11.76
N THR A 10 -7.74 14.26 11.24
CA THR A 10 -7.04 15.02 10.19
C THR A 10 -6.73 16.40 10.73
N PHE A 11 -5.50 16.86 10.56
CA PHE A 11 -5.16 18.23 10.93
C PHE A 11 -5.53 19.18 9.79
N HIS A 12 -5.92 20.40 10.14
CA HIS A 12 -6.22 21.50 9.24
C HIS A 12 -5.78 22.82 9.89
N PRO A 13 -5.72 23.94 9.13
CA PRO A 13 -5.17 25.20 9.66
C PRO A 13 -5.81 25.71 10.95
N ASP A 14 -7.10 25.40 11.17
CA ASP A 14 -7.83 25.81 12.38
C ASP A 14 -7.78 24.76 13.50
N SER A 15 -7.01 23.68 13.33
CA SER A 15 -6.83 22.67 14.38
C SER A 15 -6.06 23.27 15.56
N ASP A 16 -6.53 22.99 16.75
CA ASP A 16 -5.97 23.45 18.01
C ASP A 16 -5.96 22.34 19.08
N TYR A 17 -5.46 22.66 20.25
CA TYR A 17 -5.43 21.75 21.39
C TYR A 17 -6.83 21.23 21.75
N ALA A 18 -7.84 22.13 21.74
CA ALA A 18 -9.22 21.80 22.11
C ALA A 18 -9.86 20.80 21.12
N SER A 19 -9.55 20.91 19.83
CA SER A 19 -10.06 20.03 18.78
C SER A 19 -9.35 18.67 18.73
N PHE A 20 -8.14 18.58 19.28
CA PHE A 20 -7.33 17.36 19.29
C PHE A 20 -7.41 16.61 20.62
N VAL A 21 -7.38 17.30 21.75
CA VAL A 21 -7.36 16.72 23.09
C VAL A 21 -8.76 16.64 23.69
N GLY A 22 -9.41 17.78 23.82
CA GLY A 22 -10.75 17.88 24.38
C GLY A 22 -11.06 19.27 24.89
N ALA A 23 -12.32 19.57 25.00
CA ALA A 23 -12.83 20.85 25.55
C ALA A 23 -14.27 20.72 26.06
N TYR A 24 -14.69 21.67 26.85
CA TYR A 24 -16.10 21.85 27.16
C TYR A 24 -16.87 22.31 25.92
N LYS A 25 -17.89 21.54 25.55
CA LYS A 25 -18.79 21.87 24.45
C LYS A 25 -20.23 21.99 24.95
N PRO A 26 -21.02 22.91 24.38
CA PRO A 26 -22.44 22.95 24.67
C PRO A 26 -23.12 21.68 24.14
N THR A 27 -23.73 20.91 25.05
CA THR A 27 -24.48 19.69 24.72
C THR A 27 -25.93 19.90 25.13
N MET A 28 -26.87 19.45 24.32
CA MET A 28 -28.29 19.53 24.62
C MET A 28 -28.71 18.23 25.32
N ILE A 29 -29.19 18.38 26.57
CA ILE A 29 -29.75 17.26 27.31
C ILE A 29 -31.25 17.45 27.47
N GLU A 30 -32.01 16.37 27.58
CA GLU A 30 -33.40 16.36 27.94
C GLU A 30 -33.51 16.09 29.44
N ILE A 31 -34.14 16.99 30.18
CA ILE A 31 -34.36 16.84 31.60
C ILE A 31 -35.88 16.82 31.88
N SER A 32 -36.28 16.01 32.86
CA SER A 32 -37.68 15.94 33.28
C SER A 32 -38.12 17.27 33.86
N SER A 33 -39.21 17.81 33.32
CA SER A 33 -39.85 19.01 33.88
C SER A 33 -40.43 18.67 35.25
N ARG A 34 -40.20 19.56 36.24
CA ARG A 34 -40.67 19.37 37.62
C ARG A 34 -41.60 20.50 38.04
N ASP A 35 -42.59 20.16 38.86
CA ASP A 35 -43.48 21.14 39.49
C ASP A 35 -42.78 21.91 40.64
N MET A 36 -43.46 22.87 41.25
CA MET A 36 -42.93 23.65 42.37
C MET A 36 -42.61 22.83 43.62
N ALA A 37 -43.15 21.61 43.74
CA ALA A 37 -42.85 20.65 44.79
C ALA A 37 -41.72 19.68 44.43
N GLY A 38 -41.18 19.77 43.23
CA GLY A 38 -40.08 18.93 42.75
C GLY A 38 -40.52 17.59 42.12
N HIS A 39 -41.81 17.33 41.93
CA HIS A 39 -42.32 16.14 41.30
C HIS A 39 -42.21 16.24 39.76
N VAL A 40 -41.94 15.10 39.09
CA VAL A 40 -41.87 15.02 37.62
C VAL A 40 -43.30 15.24 37.06
N ILE A 41 -43.41 16.15 36.11
CA ILE A 41 -44.68 16.46 35.42
C ILE A 41 -44.93 15.36 34.36
N HIS A 42 -46.16 14.82 34.38
CA HIS A 42 -46.62 13.86 33.36
C HIS A 42 -47.83 14.45 32.61
N ASP A 43 -47.84 14.28 31.30
CA ASP A 43 -48.98 14.58 30.45
C ASP A 43 -49.38 13.32 29.66
N GLY A 44 -50.66 12.91 29.82
CA GLY A 44 -51.15 11.68 29.18
C GLY A 44 -50.41 10.39 29.58
N GLY A 45 -49.78 10.36 30.77
CA GLY A 45 -48.97 9.24 31.25
C GLY A 45 -47.53 9.23 30.73
N LYS A 46 -47.11 10.23 29.94
CA LYS A 46 -45.72 10.40 29.49
C LYS A 46 -45.07 11.53 30.28
N GLU A 47 -43.81 11.35 30.60
CA GLU A 47 -42.98 12.34 31.25
C GLU A 47 -42.80 13.55 30.34
N VAL A 48 -43.02 14.75 30.85
CA VAL A 48 -42.75 15.99 30.14
C VAL A 48 -41.30 16.35 30.32
N THR A 49 -40.56 16.44 29.19
CA THR A 49 -39.14 16.80 29.16
C THR A 49 -38.95 18.20 28.59
N GLU A 50 -37.95 18.88 29.07
CA GLU A 50 -37.45 20.13 28.48
C GLU A 50 -36.01 19.97 28.03
N LYS A 51 -35.64 20.64 26.91
CA LYS A 51 -34.29 20.66 26.40
C LYS A 51 -33.48 21.74 27.09
N LYS A 52 -32.36 21.35 27.70
CA LYS A 52 -31.45 22.28 28.37
C LYS A 52 -30.05 22.16 27.78
N ILE A 53 -29.41 23.30 27.55
CA ILE A 53 -27.99 23.32 27.13
C ILE A 53 -27.15 23.25 28.40
N VAL A 54 -26.27 22.27 28.46
CA VAL A 54 -25.24 22.12 29.47
C VAL A 54 -23.87 22.10 28.80
N TYR A 55 -22.84 22.42 29.55
CA TYR A 55 -21.47 22.28 29.07
C TYR A 55 -20.90 20.96 29.58
N GLU A 56 -20.49 20.09 28.69
CA GLU A 56 -19.84 18.81 29.00
C GLU A 56 -18.44 18.77 28.42
N PHE A 57 -17.52 18.17 29.15
CA PHE A 57 -16.18 17.93 28.62
C PHE A 57 -16.24 16.80 27.56
N VAL A 58 -15.87 17.12 26.33
CA VAL A 58 -15.88 16.19 25.20
C VAL A 58 -14.45 15.86 24.83
N ALA A 59 -14.02 14.62 25.14
CA ALA A 59 -12.71 14.12 24.74
C ALA A 59 -12.63 13.98 23.23
N GLN A 60 -11.52 14.43 22.66
CA GLN A 60 -11.22 14.31 21.24
C GLN A 60 -10.23 13.17 20.98
N SER A 61 -9.77 13.05 19.74
CA SER A 61 -9.04 11.88 19.23
C SER A 61 -7.84 11.47 20.09
N PHE A 62 -7.08 12.42 20.62
CA PHE A 62 -5.94 12.10 21.47
C PHE A 62 -6.37 11.45 22.79
N LEU A 63 -7.28 12.08 23.55
CA LEU A 63 -7.74 11.51 24.81
C LEU A 63 -8.50 10.20 24.63
N GLN A 64 -9.25 10.04 23.52
CA GLN A 64 -9.89 8.78 23.19
C GLN A 64 -8.84 7.68 22.98
N ALA A 65 -7.79 7.96 22.20
CA ALA A 65 -6.69 7.01 22.00
C ALA A 65 -5.94 6.68 23.28
N TYR A 66 -5.68 7.72 24.08
CA TYR A 66 -4.97 7.62 25.36
C TYR A 66 -5.72 6.72 26.35
N THR A 67 -7.00 6.99 26.56
CA THR A 67 -7.83 6.22 27.51
C THR A 67 -8.03 4.79 27.06
N GLU A 68 -8.30 4.56 25.78
CA GLU A 68 -8.45 3.21 25.23
C GLU A 68 -7.14 2.39 25.31
N ALA A 69 -6.01 3.00 25.07
CA ALA A 69 -4.73 2.31 25.18
C ALA A 69 -4.45 1.87 26.64
N TRP A 70 -4.64 2.76 27.62
CA TRP A 70 -4.49 2.43 29.04
C TRP A 70 -5.49 1.36 29.49
N LYS A 71 -6.77 1.45 29.12
CA LYS A 71 -7.74 0.39 29.42
C LYS A 71 -7.29 -0.96 28.86
N ARG A 72 -6.81 -0.99 27.62
CA ARG A 72 -6.33 -2.21 26.98
C ARG A 72 -5.05 -2.78 27.58
N SER A 73 -4.23 -1.98 28.24
CA SER A 73 -3.06 -2.47 28.94
C SER A 73 -3.43 -3.36 30.13
N VAL A 74 -4.60 -3.14 30.73
CA VAL A 74 -5.16 -3.94 31.82
C VAL A 74 -6.34 -4.85 31.38
N GLY A 75 -6.45 -5.14 30.11
CA GLY A 75 -7.44 -6.08 29.57
C GLY A 75 -8.88 -5.55 29.49
N LYS A 76 -9.09 -4.25 29.51
CA LYS A 76 -10.40 -3.60 29.42
C LYS A 76 -10.54 -2.80 28.11
N MET A 77 -11.76 -2.40 27.76
CA MET A 77 -12.07 -1.53 26.62
C MET A 77 -13.36 -0.75 26.88
N THR A 78 -13.62 0.27 26.06
CA THR A 78 -14.91 0.98 26.05
C THR A 78 -15.83 0.36 24.99
N ASP A 79 -17.07 -0.01 25.37
CA ASP A 79 -18.09 -0.49 24.44
C ASP A 79 -18.76 0.68 23.66
N LYS A 80 -19.75 0.35 22.82
CA LYS A 80 -20.46 1.36 22.02
C LYS A 80 -21.36 2.26 22.86
N GLU A 81 -21.76 1.80 23.99
CA GLU A 81 -22.60 2.49 24.98
C GLU A 81 -21.78 3.35 25.94
N GLY A 82 -20.42 3.30 25.84
CA GLY A 82 -19.50 4.09 26.67
C GLY A 82 -19.10 3.40 28.00
N ASN A 83 -19.47 2.14 28.21
CA ASN A 83 -19.13 1.41 29.45
C ASN A 83 -17.75 0.75 29.34
N THR A 84 -17.07 0.59 30.48
CA THR A 84 -15.84 -0.18 30.56
C THR A 84 -16.16 -1.67 30.72
N VAL A 85 -15.72 -2.49 29.76
CA VAL A 85 -15.97 -3.94 29.69
C VAL A 85 -14.67 -4.70 29.51
N ASP A 86 -14.72 -6.02 29.72
CA ASP A 86 -13.56 -6.88 29.47
C ASP A 86 -13.24 -6.90 27.96
N LYS A 87 -11.93 -6.79 27.66
CA LYS A 87 -11.44 -6.92 26.30
C LYS A 87 -11.52 -8.39 25.87
N PRO A 88 -12.06 -8.71 24.66
CA PRO A 88 -12.00 -10.05 24.11
C PRO A 88 -10.56 -10.58 24.02
N GLU A 89 -10.35 -11.87 24.28
CA GLU A 89 -9.01 -12.50 24.32
C GLU A 89 -8.27 -12.42 22.97
N ASP A 90 -9.00 -12.47 21.87
CA ASP A 90 -8.47 -12.37 20.50
C ASP A 90 -8.18 -10.94 20.05
N MET A 91 -8.56 -9.92 20.85
CA MET A 91 -8.34 -8.53 20.51
C MET A 91 -6.91 -8.09 20.83
N SER A 92 -6.23 -7.48 19.85
CA SER A 92 -4.89 -6.92 20.05
C SER A 92 -4.85 -5.92 21.22
N PRO A 93 -3.84 -6.00 22.09
CA PRO A 93 -3.64 -4.99 23.13
C PRO A 93 -3.25 -3.62 22.56
N ARG A 94 -2.72 -3.57 21.33
CA ARG A 94 -2.27 -2.34 20.68
C ARG A 94 -3.44 -1.45 20.29
N TYR A 95 -3.26 -0.15 20.51
CA TYR A 95 -4.18 0.87 20.04
C TYR A 95 -3.45 1.90 19.16
N TYR A 96 -4.14 2.47 18.19
CA TYR A 96 -3.53 3.33 17.20
C TYR A 96 -4.24 4.70 17.14
N LEU A 97 -3.45 5.76 17.20
CA LEU A 97 -3.86 7.10 16.83
C LEU A 97 -3.30 7.41 15.44
N VAL A 98 -4.18 7.69 14.48
CA VAL A 98 -3.79 8.02 13.12
C VAL A 98 -4.08 9.51 12.87
N ILE A 99 -3.04 10.27 12.58
CA ILE A 99 -3.11 11.70 12.28
C ILE A 99 -2.83 11.88 10.79
N GLU A 100 -3.82 12.31 10.04
CA GLU A 100 -3.64 12.63 8.64
C GLU A 100 -3.26 14.09 8.46
N GLU A 101 -2.37 14.35 7.49
CA GLU A 101 -1.96 15.71 7.12
C GLU A 101 -1.41 16.51 8.31
N ILE A 102 -0.49 15.89 9.06
CA ILE A 102 0.01 16.48 10.32
C ILE A 102 0.59 17.90 10.15
N ASN A 103 1.16 18.20 9.00
CA ASN A 103 1.76 19.49 8.67
C ASN A 103 0.74 20.54 8.17
N ARG A 104 -0.55 20.19 8.04
CA ARG A 104 -1.61 21.17 7.75
C ARG A 104 -2.07 21.96 8.98
N GLY A 105 -1.70 21.51 10.18
CA GLY A 105 -1.94 22.21 11.42
C GLY A 105 -0.65 22.65 12.10
N ASN A 106 -0.74 23.66 12.97
CA ASN A 106 0.38 24.06 13.80
C ASN A 106 0.63 23.03 14.92
N CYS A 107 1.56 22.09 14.70
CA CYS A 107 1.83 20.99 15.64
C CYS A 107 2.15 21.48 17.05
N ALA A 108 2.88 22.58 17.20
CA ALA A 108 3.23 23.13 18.52
C ALA A 108 1.97 23.62 19.26
N GLN A 109 1.02 24.22 18.57
CA GLN A 109 -0.25 24.68 19.14
C GLN A 109 -1.20 23.49 19.44
N ILE A 110 -1.26 22.51 18.54
CA ILE A 110 -2.18 21.37 18.64
C ILE A 110 -1.75 20.42 19.76
N PHE A 111 -0.46 20.12 19.86
CA PHE A 111 0.06 19.21 20.87
C PHE A 111 0.26 19.89 22.23
N GLY A 112 0.65 21.17 22.25
CA GLY A 112 0.93 21.88 23.52
C GLY A 112 1.89 21.07 24.40
N ASP A 113 1.52 20.85 25.66
CA ASP A 113 2.33 20.09 26.63
C ASP A 113 2.47 18.60 26.30
N LEU A 114 1.52 18.03 25.54
CA LEU A 114 1.56 16.63 25.10
C LEU A 114 2.80 16.31 24.28
N PHE A 115 3.42 17.32 23.71
CA PHE A 115 4.65 17.19 22.95
C PHE A 115 5.76 16.48 23.75
N GLN A 116 5.84 16.67 25.05
CA GLN A 116 6.82 16.03 25.93
C GLN A 116 6.57 14.52 26.06
N LEU A 117 5.32 14.09 25.91
CA LEU A 117 4.94 12.68 26.00
C LEU A 117 5.46 11.83 24.84
N LEU A 118 5.84 12.46 23.73
CA LEU A 118 6.36 11.77 22.54
C LEU A 118 7.83 11.31 22.73
N ASP A 119 8.54 11.79 23.74
CA ASP A 119 9.83 11.22 24.12
C ASP A 119 9.59 9.90 24.85
N ARG A 120 9.91 8.78 24.21
CA ARG A 120 9.64 7.42 24.73
C ARG A 120 10.89 6.70 25.16
N ASP A 121 10.74 5.80 26.13
CA ASP A 121 11.78 4.88 26.57
C ASP A 121 11.80 3.58 25.73
N ASP A 122 12.68 2.66 26.07
CA ASP A 122 12.83 1.36 25.37
C ASP A 122 11.59 0.45 25.46
N ASN A 123 10.68 0.70 26.41
CA ASN A 123 9.40 0.00 26.53
C ASN A 123 8.29 0.65 25.71
N GLY A 124 8.59 1.79 25.07
CA GLY A 124 7.62 2.58 24.32
C GLY A 124 6.70 3.42 25.21
N GLU A 125 7.01 3.61 26.50
CA GLU A 125 6.29 4.51 27.40
C GLU A 125 6.93 5.91 27.37
N SER A 126 6.14 6.95 27.71
CA SER A 126 6.70 8.30 27.84
C SER A 126 7.80 8.34 28.89
N SER A 127 8.98 8.84 28.51
CA SER A 127 10.11 9.06 29.45
C SER A 127 9.77 10.09 30.53
N TYR A 128 8.88 11.03 30.22
CA TYR A 128 8.46 12.10 31.13
C TYR A 128 6.94 12.08 31.31
N ALA A 129 6.49 12.43 32.50
CA ALA A 129 5.09 12.68 32.79
C ALA A 129 4.79 14.18 32.66
N ILE A 130 3.55 14.48 32.26
CA ILE A 130 3.00 15.82 32.36
C ILE A 130 1.83 15.85 33.36
N ARG A 131 1.53 17.04 33.90
CA ARG A 131 0.36 17.25 34.76
C ARG A 131 -0.71 17.94 33.92
N PRO A 132 -1.82 17.25 33.64
CA PRO A 132 -2.91 17.84 32.87
C PRO A 132 -3.64 18.91 33.70
N ASP A 133 -4.47 19.72 33.01
CA ASP A 133 -5.37 20.62 33.66
C ASP A 133 -6.45 19.87 34.48
N GLN A 134 -7.23 20.62 35.27
CA GLN A 134 -8.23 20.05 36.19
C GLN A 134 -9.37 19.32 35.46
N ASP A 135 -9.67 19.71 34.23
CA ASP A 135 -10.78 19.14 33.46
C ASP A 135 -10.37 17.80 32.87
N ILE A 136 -9.17 17.72 32.27
CA ILE A 136 -8.58 16.47 31.79
C ILE A 136 -8.35 15.52 32.98
N LYS A 137 -7.82 16.01 34.10
CA LYS A 137 -7.63 15.21 35.33
C LYS A 137 -8.95 14.56 35.77
N ARG A 138 -10.04 15.33 35.85
CA ARG A 138 -11.35 14.82 36.25
C ARG A 138 -11.84 13.76 35.26
N TYR A 139 -11.76 14.07 33.97
CA TYR A 139 -12.15 13.15 32.92
C TYR A 139 -11.37 11.82 33.01
N LEU A 140 -10.05 11.87 33.20
CA LEU A 140 -9.23 10.66 33.29
C LEU A 140 -9.58 9.85 34.55
N ALA A 141 -9.76 10.50 35.71
CA ALA A 141 -10.16 9.82 36.94
C ALA A 141 -11.54 9.11 36.78
N GLU A 142 -12.48 9.69 36.04
CA GLU A 142 -13.76 9.07 35.73
C GLU A 142 -13.57 7.89 34.75
N GLN A 143 -12.76 8.04 33.70
CA GLN A 143 -12.51 6.99 32.69
C GLN A 143 -11.78 5.77 33.27
N PHE A 144 -10.97 5.97 34.28
CA PHE A 144 -10.15 4.91 34.89
C PHE A 144 -10.68 4.43 36.26
N ALA A 145 -11.87 4.89 36.64
CA ALA A 145 -12.53 4.46 37.88
C ALA A 145 -12.65 2.91 37.92
N GLY A 146 -12.21 2.29 39.02
CA GLY A 146 -12.25 0.83 39.19
C GLY A 146 -11.17 0.02 38.48
N LEU A 147 -10.22 0.66 37.78
CA LEU A 147 -9.08 -0.01 37.14
C LEU A 147 -7.88 -0.01 38.07
N GLU A 148 -7.93 -0.85 39.13
CA GLU A 148 -6.90 -0.90 40.19
C GLU A 148 -5.51 -1.34 39.70
N GLU A 149 -5.43 -1.98 38.54
CA GLU A 149 -4.16 -2.42 37.93
C GLU A 149 -3.36 -1.26 37.32
N LEU A 150 -4.00 -0.09 37.08
CA LEU A 150 -3.31 1.08 36.60
C LEU A 150 -2.49 1.76 37.72
N PRO A 151 -1.32 2.36 37.37
CA PRO A 151 -0.59 3.21 38.31
C PRO A 151 -1.49 4.30 38.89
N GLU A 152 -1.38 4.56 40.20
CA GLU A 152 -2.27 5.50 40.91
C GLU A 152 -2.24 6.90 40.31
N GLU A 153 -1.08 7.38 39.87
CA GLU A 153 -0.91 8.70 39.28
C GLU A 153 -1.67 8.83 37.94
N ILE A 154 -1.70 7.75 37.16
CA ILE A 154 -2.43 7.67 35.88
C ILE A 154 -3.92 7.50 36.15
N ARG A 155 -4.30 6.60 37.07
CA ARG A 155 -5.68 6.31 37.42
C ARG A 155 -6.41 7.53 37.97
N SER A 156 -5.73 8.29 38.84
CA SER A 156 -6.28 9.53 39.42
C SER A 156 -6.19 10.74 38.47
N GLY A 157 -5.58 10.59 37.31
CA GLY A 157 -5.36 11.65 36.32
C GLY A 157 -4.38 12.74 36.79
N VAL A 158 -3.62 12.52 37.86
CA VAL A 158 -2.64 13.50 38.37
C VAL A 158 -1.46 13.63 37.41
N GLU A 159 -1.08 12.56 36.76
CA GLU A 159 -0.05 12.52 35.73
C GLU A 159 -0.57 11.85 34.46
N MET A 160 -0.01 12.26 33.31
CA MET A 160 -0.20 11.62 32.03
C MET A 160 1.14 11.11 31.51
N LYS A 161 1.13 9.87 31.04
CA LYS A 161 2.22 9.21 30.27
C LYS A 161 1.59 8.38 29.16
N LEU A 162 2.18 8.33 28.00
CA LEU A 162 1.71 7.43 26.95
C LEU A 162 2.11 6.01 27.33
N PRO A 163 1.18 5.03 27.28
CA PRO A 163 1.52 3.63 27.49
C PRO A 163 2.23 3.02 26.27
N GLY A 164 3.02 1.99 26.49
CA GLY A 164 3.81 1.33 25.43
C GLY A 164 2.98 0.65 24.34
N ASN A 165 1.69 0.43 24.58
CA ASN A 165 0.77 -0.15 23.60
C ASN A 165 0.01 0.89 22.73
N LEU A 166 0.25 2.19 22.92
CA LEU A 166 -0.28 3.25 22.07
C LEU A 166 0.71 3.59 20.96
N TYR A 167 0.32 3.33 19.73
CA TYR A 167 1.07 3.69 18.53
C TYR A 167 0.45 4.93 17.88
N ILE A 168 1.29 5.90 17.52
CA ILE A 168 0.86 7.12 16.85
C ILE A 168 1.47 7.12 15.46
N PHE A 169 0.61 7.11 14.43
CA PHE A 169 1.00 7.25 13.03
C PHE A 169 0.56 8.61 12.52
N ALA A 170 1.40 9.22 11.71
CA ALA A 170 1.04 10.46 11.03
C ALA A 170 1.40 10.38 9.56
N THR A 171 0.59 11.00 8.70
CA THR A 171 0.93 11.21 7.30
C THR A 171 1.26 12.67 7.05
N MET A 172 2.18 12.91 6.13
CA MET A 172 2.58 14.24 5.74
C MET A 172 2.84 14.27 4.23
N ASN A 173 2.31 15.31 3.58
CA ASN A 173 2.72 15.67 2.23
C ASN A 173 3.67 16.87 2.34
N THR A 174 4.89 16.74 1.82
CA THR A 174 5.94 17.76 1.95
C THR A 174 5.88 18.82 0.86
N SER A 175 5.15 18.57 -0.26
CA SER A 175 5.08 19.45 -1.43
C SER A 175 4.22 20.68 -1.28
N ASP A 176 3.30 20.69 -0.33
CA ASP A 176 2.33 21.78 -0.19
C ASP A 176 2.97 22.98 0.53
N GLN A 177 3.22 24.05 -0.20
CA GLN A 177 3.88 25.28 0.32
C GLN A 177 3.02 26.06 1.32
N SER A 178 1.73 25.74 1.46
CA SER A 178 0.79 26.41 2.38
C SER A 178 0.81 25.83 3.80
N LEU A 179 1.76 24.95 4.11
CA LEU A 179 1.76 24.16 5.33
C LEU A 179 2.59 24.79 6.45
N PHE A 180 2.28 24.38 7.68
CA PHE A 180 3.08 24.77 8.83
C PHE A 180 4.39 23.98 8.85
N PRO A 181 5.55 24.66 8.94
CA PRO A 181 6.84 23.96 9.05
C PRO A 181 6.88 23.19 10.37
N ILE A 182 7.23 21.92 10.27
CA ILE A 182 7.49 21.08 11.45
C ILE A 182 8.93 21.33 11.90
N ASP A 183 9.11 21.78 13.14
CA ASP A 183 10.42 22.06 13.71
C ASP A 183 11.26 20.80 13.96
N SER A 184 12.57 20.97 14.15
CA SER A 184 13.49 19.85 14.34
C SER A 184 13.28 19.12 15.68
N ALA A 185 12.79 19.83 16.72
CA ALA A 185 12.50 19.22 18.01
C ALA A 185 11.29 18.28 17.94
N PHE A 186 10.30 18.62 17.13
CA PHE A 186 9.16 17.75 16.83
C PHE A 186 9.60 16.56 15.97
N LYS A 187 10.37 16.83 14.89
CA LYS A 187 10.83 15.79 13.95
C LYS A 187 11.62 14.67 14.62
N ARG A 188 12.48 14.98 15.57
CA ARG A 188 13.35 13.98 16.24
C ARG A 188 12.60 12.95 17.10
N ARG A 189 11.30 13.14 17.36
CA ARG A 189 10.45 12.25 18.17
C ARG A 189 9.68 11.24 17.31
N TRP A 190 9.92 11.29 16.00
CA TRP A 190 9.24 10.44 15.03
C TRP A 190 10.24 9.59 14.27
N ASP A 191 9.88 8.34 14.03
CA ASP A 191 10.54 7.50 13.07
C ASP A 191 9.95 7.82 11.69
N TRP A 192 10.81 8.20 10.76
CA TRP A 192 10.40 8.64 9.42
C TRP A 192 10.49 7.51 8.44
N GLU A 193 9.40 7.26 7.73
CA GLU A 193 9.33 6.28 6.66
C GLU A 193 8.92 6.98 5.37
N TYR A 194 9.74 6.82 4.34
CA TYR A 194 9.40 7.27 3.00
C TYR A 194 8.53 6.20 2.32
N VAL A 195 7.35 6.59 1.84
CA VAL A 195 6.44 5.71 1.11
C VAL A 195 6.66 5.94 -0.39
N PRO A 196 7.42 5.07 -1.09
CA PRO A 196 7.70 5.25 -2.51
C PRO A 196 6.44 5.03 -3.36
N ILE A 197 6.42 5.68 -4.54
CA ILE A 197 5.44 5.38 -5.57
C ILE A 197 5.68 3.95 -6.05
N LYS A 198 4.68 3.09 -5.94
CA LYS A 198 4.73 1.68 -6.35
C LYS A 198 3.64 1.40 -7.37
N ASP A 199 3.95 0.49 -8.28
CA ASP A 199 2.93 -0.12 -9.12
C ASP A 199 2.06 -1.05 -8.25
N GLU A 200 0.77 -0.77 -8.25
CA GLU A 200 -0.23 -1.56 -7.49
C GLU A 200 -0.79 -2.72 -8.31
N ASN A 201 -0.24 -2.94 -9.52
CA ASN A 201 -0.60 -4.05 -10.42
C ASN A 201 -2.11 -4.17 -10.68
N LYS A 202 -2.83 -3.03 -10.77
CA LYS A 202 -4.26 -3.01 -11.07
C LYS A 202 -4.55 -3.07 -12.58
N GLY A 203 -3.52 -3.01 -13.42
CA GLY A 203 -3.65 -3.04 -14.88
C GLY A 203 -4.44 -1.84 -15.43
N TYR A 204 -4.37 -0.68 -14.79
CA TYR A 204 -5.03 0.53 -15.27
C TYR A 204 -4.40 0.99 -16.59
N TYR A 205 -5.26 1.40 -17.53
CA TYR A 205 -4.81 1.95 -18.81
C TYR A 205 -5.61 3.20 -19.19
N ILE A 206 -4.95 4.11 -19.91
CA ILE A 206 -5.56 5.31 -20.48
C ILE A 206 -6.05 4.94 -21.87
N LYS A 207 -7.33 5.13 -22.13
CA LYS A 207 -7.92 4.89 -23.45
C LYS A 207 -8.03 6.18 -24.24
N VAL A 208 -7.45 6.20 -25.44
CA VAL A 208 -7.49 7.31 -26.36
C VAL A 208 -7.94 6.78 -27.74
N ALA A 209 -9.18 6.98 -28.09
CA ALA A 209 -9.84 6.38 -29.26
C ALA A 209 -9.68 4.85 -29.29
N ASP A 210 -8.94 4.31 -30.25
CA ASP A 210 -8.64 2.88 -30.46
C ASP A 210 -7.33 2.40 -29.80
N THR A 211 -6.60 3.31 -29.13
CA THR A 211 -5.28 3.04 -28.55
C THR A 211 -5.36 3.06 -27.02
N ALA A 212 -4.64 2.18 -26.37
CA ALA A 212 -4.47 2.14 -24.93
C ALA A 212 -3.01 2.47 -24.56
N TYR A 213 -2.82 3.10 -23.40
CA TYR A 213 -1.52 3.39 -22.80
C TYR A 213 -1.56 2.93 -21.36
N LEU A 214 -0.56 2.16 -20.92
CA LEU A 214 -0.51 1.69 -19.54
C LEU A 214 -0.33 2.85 -18.58
N TRP A 215 -1.15 2.85 -17.52
CA TRP A 215 -1.10 3.88 -16.50
C TRP A 215 0.24 3.96 -15.80
N ASN A 216 0.82 2.80 -15.50
CA ASN A 216 2.12 2.72 -14.83
C ASN A 216 3.28 3.21 -15.70
N ASP A 217 3.26 2.89 -17.01
CA ASP A 217 4.27 3.41 -17.95
C ASP A 217 4.16 4.92 -18.07
N PHE A 218 2.94 5.45 -18.19
CA PHE A 218 2.69 6.90 -18.19
C PHE A 218 3.23 7.56 -16.91
N ILE A 219 2.87 7.05 -15.71
CA ILE A 219 3.35 7.62 -14.43
C ILE A 219 4.88 7.62 -14.38
N SER A 220 5.51 6.51 -14.72
CA SER A 220 6.97 6.37 -14.65
C SER A 220 7.67 7.42 -15.51
N LYS A 221 7.26 7.53 -16.79
CA LYS A 221 7.86 8.47 -17.75
C LYS A 221 7.62 9.94 -17.35
N ILE A 222 6.40 10.25 -16.92
CA ILE A 222 6.05 11.61 -16.53
C ILE A 222 6.72 12.02 -15.22
N ASN A 223 6.84 11.12 -14.26
CA ASN A 223 7.51 11.40 -12.99
C ASN A 223 9.01 11.69 -13.18
N ASP A 224 9.69 11.00 -14.12
CA ASP A 224 11.06 11.32 -14.47
C ASP A 224 11.18 12.77 -15.00
N THR A 225 10.23 13.21 -15.84
CA THR A 225 10.20 14.57 -16.35
C THR A 225 9.84 15.58 -15.25
N ILE A 226 8.89 15.25 -14.36
CA ILE A 226 8.51 16.09 -13.21
C ILE A 226 9.73 16.32 -12.32
N LEU A 227 10.44 15.24 -11.96
CA LEU A 227 11.63 15.35 -11.11
C LEU A 227 12.72 16.22 -11.76
N SER A 228 12.97 16.01 -13.06
CA SER A 228 13.95 16.81 -13.80
C SER A 228 13.60 18.29 -13.87
N ALA A 229 12.31 18.62 -14.06
CA ALA A 229 11.84 20.01 -14.20
C ALA A 229 11.68 20.73 -12.85
N THR A 230 11.28 20.01 -11.80
CA THR A 230 10.88 20.62 -10.53
C THR A 230 11.88 20.43 -9.40
N GLU A 231 12.84 19.51 -9.56
CA GLU A 231 13.76 19.05 -8.50
C GLU A 231 13.03 18.64 -7.21
N SER A 232 11.78 18.18 -7.34
CA SER A 232 10.91 17.84 -6.20
C SER A 232 10.20 16.52 -6.40
N ASP A 233 10.51 15.55 -5.53
CA ASP A 233 9.85 14.26 -5.50
C ASP A 233 8.34 14.38 -5.17
N ASP A 234 7.98 15.41 -4.42
CA ASP A 234 6.62 15.58 -3.90
C ASP A 234 5.59 15.96 -4.96
N LYS A 235 6.05 16.49 -6.10
CA LYS A 235 5.18 16.82 -7.24
C LYS A 235 4.87 15.61 -8.13
N GLN A 236 5.55 14.50 -7.92
CA GLN A 236 5.33 13.27 -8.67
C GLN A 236 3.94 12.70 -8.40
N MET A 237 3.39 12.04 -9.41
CA MET A 237 2.09 11.40 -9.30
C MET A 237 2.21 9.99 -8.72
N GLY A 238 1.44 9.70 -7.66
CA GLY A 238 1.27 8.34 -7.16
C GLY A 238 0.34 7.50 -8.05
N TYR A 239 0.46 6.18 -7.95
CA TYR A 239 -0.39 5.24 -8.69
C TYR A 239 -1.90 5.53 -8.48
N TRP A 240 -2.30 5.84 -7.25
CA TRP A 240 -3.67 6.13 -6.84
C TRP A 240 -4.15 7.55 -7.15
N PHE A 241 -3.37 8.32 -7.91
CA PHE A 241 -3.82 9.63 -8.39
C PHE A 241 -5.16 9.52 -9.14
N VAL A 242 -5.34 8.44 -9.91
CA VAL A 242 -6.64 8.05 -10.46
C VAL A 242 -7.14 6.81 -9.71
N HIS A 243 -8.32 6.93 -9.10
CA HIS A 243 -9.03 5.81 -8.50
C HIS A 243 -10.20 5.40 -9.38
N LEU A 244 -10.29 4.11 -9.69
CA LEU A 244 -11.39 3.51 -10.45
C LEU A 244 -12.22 2.61 -9.53
N PRO A 245 -13.52 2.43 -9.83
CA PRO A 245 -14.35 1.43 -9.16
C PRO A 245 -13.76 0.02 -9.27
N GLU A 246 -14.14 -0.86 -8.33
CA GLU A 246 -13.69 -2.25 -8.35
C GLU A 246 -14.11 -2.94 -9.65
N GLY A 247 -13.14 -3.58 -10.31
CA GLY A 247 -13.31 -4.23 -11.61
C GLY A 247 -13.18 -3.33 -12.85
N GLU A 248 -13.07 -2.01 -12.68
CA GLU A 248 -12.78 -1.09 -13.78
C GLU A 248 -11.27 -0.87 -13.91
N LYS A 249 -10.78 -0.82 -15.16
CA LYS A 249 -9.37 -0.59 -15.47
C LYS A 249 -9.17 0.59 -16.42
N GLU A 250 -10.21 1.01 -17.12
CA GLU A 250 -10.16 2.05 -18.14
C GLU A 250 -10.18 3.45 -17.52
N ILE A 251 -9.12 4.21 -17.75
CA ILE A 251 -9.09 5.66 -17.54
C ILE A 251 -9.56 6.29 -18.85
N THR A 252 -10.79 6.78 -18.85
CA THR A 252 -11.35 7.43 -20.05
C THR A 252 -10.58 8.70 -20.41
N THR A 253 -10.60 9.08 -21.69
CA THR A 253 -9.97 10.31 -22.17
C THR A 253 -10.44 11.54 -21.38
N ASP A 254 -11.73 11.63 -21.05
CA ASP A 254 -12.28 12.75 -20.26
C ASP A 254 -11.70 12.80 -18.84
N LYS A 255 -11.59 11.65 -18.17
CA LYS A 255 -10.99 11.55 -16.83
C LYS A 255 -9.49 11.86 -16.87
N PHE A 256 -8.79 11.39 -17.90
CA PHE A 256 -7.38 11.67 -18.11
C PHE A 256 -7.12 13.17 -18.32
N VAL A 257 -7.85 13.81 -19.23
CA VAL A 257 -7.70 15.26 -19.49
C VAL A 257 -8.13 16.08 -18.26
N GLY A 258 -9.32 15.80 -17.73
CA GLY A 258 -9.92 16.63 -16.68
C GLY A 258 -9.26 16.48 -15.30
N LYS A 259 -8.57 15.39 -15.04
CA LYS A 259 -7.91 15.17 -13.75
C LYS A 259 -6.39 15.16 -13.87
N VAL A 260 -5.83 14.35 -14.77
CA VAL A 260 -4.39 14.12 -14.85
C VAL A 260 -3.70 15.28 -15.58
N LEU A 261 -4.09 15.55 -16.83
CA LEU A 261 -3.47 16.63 -17.60
C LEU A 261 -3.75 18.01 -16.98
N PHE A 262 -4.93 18.20 -16.35
CA PHE A 262 -5.23 19.43 -15.63
C PHE A 262 -4.27 19.66 -14.45
N TYR A 263 -4.05 18.63 -13.61
CA TYR A 263 -3.08 18.72 -12.53
C TYR A 263 -1.66 19.03 -13.04
N LEU A 264 -1.21 18.27 -14.04
CA LEU A 264 0.12 18.49 -14.63
C LEU A 264 0.27 19.90 -15.21
N TRP A 265 -0.77 20.40 -15.90
CA TRP A 265 -0.76 21.74 -16.48
C TRP A 265 -0.77 22.85 -15.42
N ASN A 266 -1.67 22.73 -14.43
CA ASN A 266 -1.98 23.83 -13.51
C ASN A 266 -1.10 23.85 -12.26
N ASP A 267 -0.71 22.68 -11.75
CA ASP A 267 -0.02 22.56 -10.46
C ASP A 267 1.45 22.18 -10.60
N VAL A 268 1.82 21.45 -11.65
CA VAL A 268 3.20 21.00 -11.85
C VAL A 268 3.97 21.94 -12.79
N PHE A 269 3.50 22.13 -14.02
CA PHE A 269 4.25 22.81 -15.08
C PHE A 269 3.85 24.29 -15.29
N LYS A 270 2.95 24.82 -14.48
CA LYS A 270 2.46 26.19 -14.62
C LYS A 270 3.56 27.26 -14.62
N ASP A 271 4.56 27.08 -13.78
CA ASP A 271 5.64 28.05 -13.55
C ASP A 271 6.90 27.72 -14.37
N TYR A 272 6.89 26.64 -15.10
CA TYR A 272 8.02 26.14 -15.90
C TYR A 272 7.79 26.44 -17.39
N GLY A 273 7.49 27.63 -17.74
CA GLY A 273 7.42 28.32 -19.02
C GLY A 273 7.54 27.53 -20.34
N ASP A 274 7.67 28.25 -21.47
CA ASP A 274 7.76 27.70 -22.83
C ASP A 274 9.19 27.08 -23.09
N GLY A 275 9.60 26.02 -22.34
CA GLY A 275 10.92 25.39 -22.43
C GLY A 275 10.87 23.89 -22.71
N GLU A 276 12.04 23.24 -22.87
CA GLU A 276 12.19 21.81 -23.08
C GLU A 276 11.84 20.97 -21.83
N ASP A 277 11.63 21.62 -20.70
CA ASP A 277 11.39 20.98 -19.40
C ASP A 277 9.90 20.74 -19.09
N THR A 278 9.09 20.60 -20.14
CA THR A 278 7.64 20.32 -20.00
C THR A 278 7.23 19.07 -20.77
N ILE A 279 6.20 18.38 -20.26
CA ILE A 279 5.58 17.27 -20.97
C ILE A 279 4.65 17.71 -22.10
N PHE A 280 4.28 19.01 -22.15
CA PHE A 280 3.23 19.54 -23.05
C PHE A 280 3.78 19.88 -24.44
N ILE A 281 4.53 18.97 -25.01
CA ILE A 281 4.99 18.99 -26.38
C ILE A 281 4.35 17.80 -27.12
N GLY A 282 3.84 18.04 -28.32
CA GLY A 282 3.32 17.00 -29.20
C GLY A 282 4.37 16.63 -30.24
N GLU A 283 4.57 15.32 -30.47
CA GLU A 283 5.42 14.81 -31.55
C GLU A 283 4.56 14.03 -32.56
N ARG A 284 4.60 14.47 -33.81
CA ARG A 284 3.91 13.81 -34.93
C ARG A 284 4.68 12.58 -35.40
N LEU A 285 4.03 11.77 -36.23
CA LEU A 285 4.66 10.55 -36.82
C LEU A 285 5.86 10.86 -37.70
N ASP A 286 5.92 12.08 -38.28
CA ASP A 286 7.06 12.56 -39.08
C ASP A 286 8.22 13.15 -38.22
N GLY A 287 8.09 13.09 -36.88
CA GLY A 287 9.06 13.64 -35.94
C GLY A 287 8.93 15.14 -35.69
N THR A 288 7.95 15.82 -36.30
CA THR A 288 7.71 17.25 -36.07
C THR A 288 7.17 17.49 -34.68
N LYS A 289 7.84 18.36 -33.91
CA LYS A 289 7.42 18.77 -32.56
C LYS A 289 6.69 20.10 -32.57
N TYR A 290 5.72 20.24 -31.66
CA TYR A 290 4.97 21.48 -31.49
C TYR A 290 4.44 21.61 -30.06
N ASP A 291 4.24 22.86 -29.61
CA ASP A 291 3.74 23.14 -28.27
C ASP A 291 2.27 22.76 -28.15
N LEU A 292 1.95 22.03 -27.12
CA LEU A 292 0.59 21.72 -26.73
C LEU A 292 0.12 22.72 -25.66
N ARG A 293 -1.02 23.32 -25.93
CA ARG A 293 -1.70 24.17 -24.95
C ARG A 293 -2.91 23.43 -24.39
N PHE A 294 -3.25 23.68 -23.14
CA PHE A 294 -4.36 22.95 -22.49
C PHE A 294 -5.65 22.98 -23.31
N LYS A 295 -5.95 24.10 -24.01
CA LYS A 295 -7.10 24.21 -24.92
C LYS A 295 -7.13 23.17 -26.05
N ASN A 296 -5.97 22.64 -26.46
CA ASN A 296 -5.89 21.65 -27.54
C ASN A 296 -6.58 20.34 -27.17
N PHE A 297 -6.67 20.04 -25.87
CA PHE A 297 -7.37 18.85 -25.37
C PHE A 297 -8.91 18.99 -25.33
N PHE A 298 -9.46 20.10 -25.83
CA PHE A 298 -10.90 20.37 -25.92
C PHE A 298 -11.37 20.65 -27.37
N THR A 299 -10.59 20.20 -28.35
CA THR A 299 -10.90 20.33 -29.78
C THR A 299 -11.29 18.98 -30.37
N ASP A 300 -11.82 18.97 -31.59
CA ASP A 300 -12.12 17.72 -32.32
C ASP A 300 -10.88 16.86 -32.58
N GLN A 301 -9.68 17.43 -32.46
CA GLN A 301 -8.39 16.76 -32.61
C GLN A 301 -7.79 16.30 -31.25
N ARG A 302 -8.57 16.31 -30.20
CA ARG A 302 -8.16 15.97 -28.83
C ARG A 302 -7.34 14.69 -28.77
N ASP A 303 -7.86 13.62 -29.32
CA ASP A 303 -7.26 12.29 -29.24
C ASP A 303 -5.92 12.24 -29.98
N GLU A 304 -5.80 12.93 -31.11
CA GLU A 304 -4.53 13.05 -31.82
C GLU A 304 -3.50 13.88 -31.03
N HIS A 305 -3.93 14.95 -30.38
CA HIS A 305 -3.04 15.72 -29.50
C HIS A 305 -2.54 14.91 -28.32
N ILE A 306 -3.39 14.06 -27.73
CA ILE A 306 -2.96 13.16 -26.64
C ILE A 306 -1.99 12.09 -27.17
N LYS A 307 -2.25 11.49 -28.34
CA LYS A 307 -1.32 10.52 -28.96
C LYS A 307 0.05 11.17 -29.25
N CYS A 308 0.05 12.41 -29.73
CA CYS A 308 1.30 13.17 -29.93
C CYS A 308 2.03 13.47 -28.64
N LEU A 309 1.31 13.81 -27.55
CA LEU A 309 1.88 13.99 -26.20
C LEU A 309 2.50 12.69 -25.68
N MET A 310 1.80 11.56 -25.80
CA MET A 310 2.30 10.25 -25.39
C MET A 310 3.59 9.88 -26.13
N ARG A 311 3.63 10.11 -27.44
CA ARG A 311 4.80 9.82 -28.28
C ARG A 311 6.00 10.66 -27.88
N TYR A 312 5.84 11.97 -27.66
CA TYR A 312 6.93 12.84 -27.19
C TYR A 312 7.50 12.36 -25.87
N ASN A 313 6.63 12.00 -24.92
CA ASN A 313 7.02 11.51 -23.59
C ASN A 313 7.42 10.02 -23.57
N LYS A 314 7.54 9.39 -24.75
CA LYS A 314 7.95 7.97 -24.91
C LYS A 314 7.08 6.97 -24.16
N VAL A 315 5.81 7.30 -23.99
CA VAL A 315 4.82 6.36 -23.44
C VAL A 315 4.39 5.42 -24.55
N ASP A 316 4.62 4.13 -24.36
CA ASP A 316 4.39 3.13 -25.39
C ASP A 316 2.91 2.86 -25.60
N GLU A 317 2.52 2.73 -26.90
CA GLU A 317 1.17 2.27 -27.27
C GLU A 317 1.01 0.80 -26.90
N SER A 318 -0.09 0.46 -26.23
CA SER A 318 -0.46 -0.89 -25.88
C SER A 318 -1.78 -1.26 -26.56
N THR A 319 -1.97 -2.51 -26.93
CA THR A 319 -3.31 -2.99 -27.32
C THR A 319 -4.12 -3.22 -26.05
N ILE A 320 -5.47 -3.10 -26.12
CA ILE A 320 -6.33 -3.37 -24.95
C ILE A 320 -6.11 -4.80 -24.44
N GLU A 321 -5.87 -5.74 -25.34
CA GLU A 321 -5.47 -7.12 -25.00
C GLU A 321 -4.10 -7.19 -24.27
N SER A 322 -3.17 -6.27 -24.56
CA SER A 322 -1.88 -6.20 -23.86
C SER A 322 -1.97 -5.56 -22.48
N ALA A 323 -2.92 -4.65 -22.26
CA ALA A 323 -3.18 -4.09 -20.92
C ALA A 323 -3.72 -5.15 -19.95
N ASP A 324 -4.59 -6.05 -20.45
CA ASP A 324 -5.05 -7.22 -19.66
C ASP A 324 -3.94 -8.26 -19.45
N VAL A 325 -2.98 -8.31 -20.34
CA VAL A 325 -1.85 -9.26 -20.33
C VAL A 325 -0.69 -8.77 -19.48
N GLU A 326 -0.45 -7.46 -19.38
CA GLU A 326 0.56 -6.91 -18.46
C GLU A 326 0.11 -6.97 -16.98
N GLU A 327 -1.19 -7.06 -16.71
CA GLU A 327 -1.69 -7.45 -15.39
C GLU A 327 -1.22 -8.87 -15.02
N ILE A 328 -1.16 -9.78 -15.98
CA ILE A 328 -0.60 -11.14 -15.80
C ILE A 328 0.92 -11.08 -15.61
N ALA A 329 1.63 -10.19 -16.31
CA ALA A 329 3.08 -10.01 -16.16
C ALA A 329 3.47 -9.30 -14.86
N GLY A 330 2.69 -8.32 -14.41
CA GLY A 330 2.83 -7.69 -13.09
C GLY A 330 2.40 -8.60 -11.94
N GLU A 331 1.40 -9.48 -12.15
CA GLU A 331 1.06 -10.58 -11.23
C GLU A 331 2.12 -11.67 -11.19
N GLU A 332 3.01 -11.75 -12.17
CA GLU A 332 4.10 -12.71 -12.21
C GLU A 332 5.17 -12.47 -11.15
N GLY A 333 5.17 -11.28 -10.51
CA GLY A 333 5.97 -11.05 -9.31
C GLY A 333 7.47 -11.34 -9.50
N LEU A 334 8.03 -11.05 -10.68
CA LEU A 334 9.47 -11.07 -10.89
C LEU A 334 10.07 -9.78 -10.35
N GLU A 335 10.62 -9.84 -9.14
CA GLU A 335 11.23 -8.69 -8.49
C GLU A 335 12.74 -8.85 -8.48
N LYS A 336 13.46 -7.92 -9.11
CA LYS A 336 14.90 -7.81 -8.96
C LYS A 336 15.24 -7.32 -7.56
N ASP A 337 16.26 -7.93 -6.97
CA ASP A 337 16.82 -7.42 -5.73
C ASP A 337 17.36 -6.00 -5.93
N THR A 338 16.93 -5.08 -5.06
CA THR A 338 17.49 -3.72 -5.01
C THR A 338 18.54 -3.70 -3.91
N PRO A 339 19.85 -3.69 -4.25
CA PRO A 339 20.91 -3.68 -3.26
C PRO A 339 20.80 -2.46 -2.33
N THR A 340 21.24 -2.65 -1.10
CA THR A 340 21.39 -1.56 -0.13
C THR A 340 22.43 -0.54 -0.60
N ALA A 341 22.44 0.66 0.00
CA ALA A 341 23.39 1.74 -0.35
C ALA A 341 24.86 1.30 -0.33
N ASP A 342 25.20 0.24 0.43
CA ASP A 342 26.54 -0.34 0.51
C ASP A 342 26.82 -1.39 -0.58
N GLY A 343 25.93 -1.57 -1.55
CA GLY A 343 26.06 -2.55 -2.64
C GLY A 343 25.85 -4.01 -2.22
N LYS A 344 25.33 -4.28 -1.03
CA LYS A 344 24.99 -5.62 -0.55
C LYS A 344 23.55 -5.98 -0.92
N PRO A 345 23.24 -7.28 -1.11
CA PRO A 345 21.87 -7.72 -1.32
C PRO A 345 20.95 -7.23 -0.19
N SER A 346 19.69 -6.92 -0.52
CA SER A 346 18.65 -6.63 0.47
C SER A 346 18.40 -7.83 1.39
N VAL A 347 17.70 -7.65 2.49
CA VAL A 347 17.31 -8.75 3.39
C VAL A 347 16.48 -9.81 2.62
N ALA A 348 15.57 -9.35 1.75
CA ALA A 348 14.79 -10.24 0.89
C ALA A 348 15.70 -10.94 -0.14
N GLY A 349 16.63 -10.22 -0.78
CA GLY A 349 17.58 -10.78 -1.72
C GLY A 349 18.49 -11.85 -1.09
N GLN A 350 18.94 -11.66 0.14
CA GLN A 350 19.69 -12.68 0.88
C GLN A 350 18.84 -13.93 1.16
N ALA A 351 17.57 -13.75 1.52
CA ALA A 351 16.64 -14.85 1.74
C ALA A 351 16.40 -15.63 0.44
N HIS A 352 16.18 -14.95 -0.70
CA HIS A 352 16.04 -15.58 -2.01
C HIS A 352 17.30 -16.36 -2.40
N GLN A 353 18.48 -15.75 -2.27
CA GLN A 353 19.75 -16.42 -2.60
C GLN A 353 19.98 -17.68 -1.75
N THR A 354 19.65 -17.62 -0.46
CA THR A 354 19.74 -18.77 0.44
C THR A 354 18.80 -19.89 -0.01
N PHE A 355 17.56 -19.54 -0.31
CA PHE A 355 16.53 -20.48 -0.76
C PHE A 355 16.93 -21.15 -2.10
N TRP A 356 17.38 -20.37 -3.10
CA TRP A 356 17.83 -20.89 -4.39
C TRP A 356 19.07 -21.77 -4.27
N THR A 357 19.99 -21.43 -3.37
CA THR A 357 21.16 -22.28 -3.11
C THR A 357 20.74 -23.63 -2.56
N LEU A 358 19.80 -23.66 -1.62
CA LEU A 358 19.28 -24.89 -1.05
C LEU A 358 18.49 -25.73 -2.09
N LEU A 359 17.63 -25.09 -2.89
CA LEU A 359 16.88 -25.76 -3.95
C LEU A 359 17.81 -26.41 -4.98
N LYS A 360 18.81 -25.66 -5.45
CA LYS A 360 19.82 -26.15 -6.40
C LYS A 360 20.61 -27.35 -5.85
N THR A 361 21.03 -27.28 -4.59
CA THR A 361 21.73 -28.39 -3.93
C THR A 361 20.84 -29.63 -3.93
N THR A 362 19.55 -29.48 -3.59
CA THR A 362 18.57 -30.57 -3.56
C THR A 362 18.33 -31.17 -4.95
N PHE A 363 18.22 -30.31 -5.99
CA PHE A 363 18.09 -30.81 -7.39
C PHE A 363 19.28 -31.69 -7.82
N ASN A 364 20.50 -31.26 -7.50
CA ASN A 364 21.70 -31.98 -7.87
C ASN A 364 21.87 -33.26 -7.04
N GLU A 365 21.61 -33.23 -5.74
CA GLU A 365 21.73 -34.42 -4.86
C GLU A 365 20.71 -35.51 -5.24
N ARG A 366 19.51 -35.11 -5.64
CA ARG A 366 18.44 -36.04 -6.03
C ARG A 366 18.42 -36.38 -7.51
N ASN A 367 19.34 -35.83 -8.30
CA ASN A 367 19.41 -35.97 -9.76
C ASN A 367 18.10 -35.62 -10.49
N VAL A 368 17.36 -34.62 -9.97
CA VAL A 368 16.10 -34.16 -10.55
C VAL A 368 16.36 -33.31 -11.80
N ILE A 369 17.23 -32.31 -11.66
CA ILE A 369 17.63 -31.40 -12.72
C ILE A 369 19.11 -31.05 -12.52
N ASN A 370 19.90 -31.06 -13.60
CA ASN A 370 21.27 -30.56 -13.55
C ASN A 370 21.27 -29.03 -13.64
N ASP A 371 21.17 -28.37 -12.50
CA ASP A 371 21.15 -26.92 -12.40
C ASP A 371 22.56 -26.35 -12.24
N THR A 372 23.09 -25.75 -13.31
CA THR A 372 24.41 -25.11 -13.34
C THR A 372 24.35 -23.59 -13.09
N GLN A 373 23.16 -23.00 -12.99
CA GLN A 373 22.98 -21.57 -12.81
C GLN A 373 23.46 -21.12 -11.42
N LYS A 374 23.94 -19.89 -11.34
CA LYS A 374 24.28 -19.28 -10.04
C LYS A 374 23.00 -18.83 -9.34
N ALA A 375 22.85 -19.16 -8.05
CA ALA A 375 21.77 -18.65 -7.24
C ALA A 375 21.85 -17.10 -7.16
N ALA A 376 20.84 -16.44 -7.69
CA ALA A 376 20.73 -14.99 -7.70
C ALA A 376 20.02 -14.47 -6.42
N THR A 377 20.05 -13.17 -6.22
CA THR A 377 19.34 -12.48 -5.16
C THR A 377 17.90 -12.13 -5.55
N ASP A 378 17.56 -12.32 -6.82
CA ASP A 378 16.22 -12.08 -7.37
C ASP A 378 15.20 -13.10 -6.83
N ASN A 379 13.93 -12.75 -6.84
CA ASN A 379 12.86 -13.64 -6.37
C ASN A 379 12.52 -14.78 -7.35
N TRP A 380 13.29 -14.95 -8.44
CA TRP A 380 13.15 -16.05 -9.39
C TRP A 380 14.48 -16.75 -9.67
N HIS A 381 14.36 -17.99 -10.13
CA HIS A 381 15.49 -18.83 -10.57
C HIS A 381 15.10 -19.59 -11.82
N ASN A 382 15.97 -19.57 -12.84
CA ASN A 382 15.71 -20.15 -14.14
C ASN A 382 16.66 -21.29 -14.45
N VAL A 383 16.14 -22.36 -15.07
CA VAL A 383 16.95 -23.50 -15.60
C VAL A 383 16.62 -23.70 -17.07
N ALA A 384 17.64 -23.69 -17.91
CA ALA A 384 17.48 -23.88 -19.37
C ALA A 384 17.04 -25.31 -19.73
N LEU A 385 16.05 -25.43 -20.62
CA LEU A 385 15.56 -26.73 -21.11
C LEU A 385 16.15 -27.15 -22.47
N GLY A 386 17.16 -26.42 -22.94
CA GLY A 386 17.91 -26.79 -24.14
C GLY A 386 17.37 -26.27 -25.47
N ILE A 387 16.39 -25.40 -25.46
CA ILE A 387 15.97 -24.53 -26.56
C ILE A 387 16.12 -23.09 -26.09
N THR A 388 16.64 -22.20 -26.94
CA THR A 388 16.72 -20.76 -26.63
C THR A 388 15.30 -20.20 -26.39
N GLY A 389 15.11 -19.56 -25.27
CA GLY A 389 13.79 -19.01 -24.87
C GLY A 389 12.81 -20.03 -24.27
N VAL A 390 13.25 -21.25 -23.93
CA VAL A 390 12.47 -22.24 -23.18
C VAL A 390 13.19 -22.57 -21.87
N LEU A 391 12.58 -22.21 -20.75
CA LEU A 391 13.18 -22.28 -19.43
C LEU A 391 12.21 -22.92 -18.44
N LEU A 392 12.72 -23.60 -17.40
CA LEU A 392 12.00 -23.77 -16.15
C LEU A 392 12.23 -22.50 -15.30
N CYS A 393 11.17 -21.85 -14.91
CA CYS A 393 11.20 -20.68 -14.04
C CYS A 393 10.53 -21.00 -12.71
N PHE A 394 11.27 -20.75 -11.64
CA PHE A 394 10.79 -20.88 -10.26
C PHE A 394 10.70 -19.50 -9.64
N LYS A 395 9.63 -19.23 -8.87
CA LYS A 395 9.46 -17.98 -8.15
C LYS A 395 9.31 -18.25 -6.65
N HIS A 396 9.83 -17.35 -5.85
CA HIS A 396 9.77 -17.39 -4.39
C HIS A 396 9.17 -16.09 -3.87
N ASN A 397 7.85 -16.07 -3.66
CA ASN A 397 7.12 -14.89 -3.21
C ASN A 397 6.95 -14.92 -1.69
N ILE A 398 7.89 -14.33 -0.95
CA ILE A 398 7.90 -14.30 0.52
C ILE A 398 6.69 -13.54 1.07
N GLN A 399 6.28 -12.45 0.43
CA GLN A 399 5.20 -11.58 0.91
C GLN A 399 3.83 -12.27 0.82
N LYS A 400 3.58 -12.98 -0.28
CA LYS A 400 2.31 -13.68 -0.52
C LYS A 400 2.35 -15.14 -0.02
N GLY A 401 3.51 -15.64 0.38
CA GLY A 401 3.68 -16.97 0.96
C GLY A 401 3.53 -18.13 -0.02
N PHE A 402 3.91 -17.97 -1.30
CA PHE A 402 3.84 -19.05 -2.27
C PHE A 402 5.10 -19.16 -3.14
N VAL A 403 5.25 -20.31 -3.80
CA VAL A 403 6.25 -20.55 -4.85
C VAL A 403 5.57 -21.00 -6.13
N THR A 404 6.20 -20.79 -7.29
CA THR A 404 5.70 -21.32 -8.58
C THR A 404 6.76 -22.14 -9.28
N ALA A 405 6.31 -23.15 -10.04
CA ALA A 405 7.14 -23.94 -10.96
C ALA A 405 6.47 -23.93 -12.34
N GLU A 406 7.13 -23.36 -13.34
CA GLU A 406 6.53 -23.11 -14.64
C GLU A 406 7.57 -23.31 -15.77
N VAL A 407 7.12 -23.87 -16.90
CA VAL A 407 7.86 -23.79 -18.16
C VAL A 407 7.53 -22.46 -18.81
N TRP A 408 8.53 -21.63 -19.01
CA TRP A 408 8.43 -20.35 -19.70
C TRP A 408 8.91 -20.48 -21.13
N ILE A 409 8.13 -19.96 -22.08
CA ILE A 409 8.38 -20.00 -23.50
C ILE A 409 8.33 -18.59 -24.04
N GLU A 410 9.49 -18.02 -24.31
CA GLU A 410 9.61 -16.65 -24.85
C GLU A 410 9.11 -16.61 -26.30
N LYS A 411 8.08 -15.83 -26.58
CA LYS A 411 7.47 -15.73 -27.91
C LYS A 411 8.43 -15.20 -28.97
N LYS A 412 9.37 -14.33 -28.62
CA LYS A 412 10.35 -13.76 -29.54
C LYS A 412 11.35 -14.81 -30.04
N SER A 413 11.76 -15.73 -29.19
CA SER A 413 12.84 -16.68 -29.46
C SER A 413 12.37 -18.12 -29.64
N ALA A 414 11.16 -18.46 -29.18
CA ALA A 414 10.63 -19.83 -29.15
C ALA A 414 9.18 -19.96 -29.63
N ASN A 415 8.67 -19.02 -30.45
CA ASN A 415 7.28 -19.06 -30.93
C ASN A 415 6.97 -20.34 -31.71
N GLU A 416 7.90 -20.81 -32.55
CA GLU A 416 7.73 -22.07 -33.31
C GLU A 416 7.58 -23.29 -32.39
N PHE A 417 8.24 -23.31 -31.25
CA PHE A 417 8.04 -24.34 -30.24
C PHE A 417 6.65 -24.25 -29.61
N LEU A 418 6.17 -23.03 -29.38
CA LEU A 418 4.81 -22.80 -28.88
C LEU A 418 3.76 -23.30 -29.88
N ASP A 419 3.95 -23.01 -31.18
CA ASP A 419 3.08 -23.50 -32.26
C ASP A 419 3.10 -25.03 -32.37
N PHE A 420 4.25 -25.67 -32.06
CA PHE A 420 4.38 -27.11 -32.02
C PHE A 420 3.61 -27.77 -30.87
N ILE A 421 3.60 -27.16 -29.67
CA ILE A 421 2.96 -27.74 -28.47
C ILE A 421 1.46 -27.40 -28.34
N ASN A 422 1.02 -26.25 -28.83
CA ASN A 422 -0.39 -25.80 -28.66
C ASN A 422 -1.42 -26.84 -29.22
N PRO A 423 -1.26 -27.41 -30.40
CA PRO A 423 -2.18 -28.44 -30.92
C PRO A 423 -2.17 -29.74 -30.11
N ARG A 424 -1.12 -29.96 -29.29
CA ARG A 424 -0.91 -31.14 -28.47
C ARG A 424 -1.25 -30.95 -26.99
N LYS A 425 -1.89 -29.85 -26.66
CA LYS A 425 -2.17 -29.47 -25.27
C LYS A 425 -2.79 -30.59 -24.46
N ASP A 426 -3.89 -31.18 -24.93
CA ASP A 426 -4.59 -32.24 -24.19
C ASP A 426 -3.72 -33.50 -23.97
N ALA A 427 -2.89 -33.85 -24.98
CA ALA A 427 -1.96 -34.96 -24.88
C ALA A 427 -0.79 -34.66 -23.92
N ILE A 428 -0.40 -33.40 -23.78
CA ILE A 428 0.61 -32.94 -22.83
C ILE A 428 0.01 -32.93 -21.42
N ASP A 429 -1.19 -32.36 -21.26
CA ASP A 429 -1.88 -32.29 -20.00
C ASP A 429 -2.14 -33.68 -19.39
N SER A 430 -2.45 -34.67 -20.21
CA SER A 430 -2.65 -36.06 -19.77
C SER A 430 -1.42 -36.75 -19.17
N LYS A 431 -0.21 -36.18 -19.36
CA LYS A 431 1.03 -36.71 -18.80
C LYS A 431 1.32 -36.25 -17.39
N PHE A 432 0.56 -35.31 -16.87
CA PHE A 432 0.76 -34.74 -15.55
C PHE A 432 -0.17 -35.39 -14.51
N SER A 433 0.28 -35.43 -13.27
CA SER A 433 -0.52 -35.91 -12.13
C SER A 433 -1.68 -34.95 -11.80
N SER A 434 -1.48 -33.65 -12.06
CA SER A 434 -2.52 -32.63 -12.06
C SER A 434 -2.35 -31.72 -13.26
N ILE A 435 -3.47 -31.30 -13.88
CA ILE A 435 -3.43 -30.48 -15.10
C ILE A 435 -2.75 -29.15 -14.83
N PRO A 436 -1.67 -28.80 -15.55
CA PRO A 436 -1.01 -27.51 -15.38
C PRO A 436 -1.86 -26.37 -15.95
N VAL A 437 -1.68 -25.17 -15.37
CA VAL A 437 -2.31 -23.95 -15.89
C VAL A 437 -1.48 -23.42 -17.05
N TRP A 438 -2.12 -23.26 -18.22
CA TRP A 438 -1.54 -22.63 -19.38
C TRP A 438 -1.90 -21.16 -19.40
N ARG A 439 -0.92 -20.30 -19.35
CA ARG A 439 -1.09 -18.85 -19.39
C ARG A 439 -0.27 -18.28 -20.55
N SER A 440 -0.79 -17.25 -21.20
CA SER A 440 -0.13 -16.60 -22.31
C SER A 440 -0.05 -15.12 -22.06
N ALA A 441 1.14 -14.60 -21.92
CA ALA A 441 1.46 -13.18 -21.83
C ALA A 441 1.97 -12.63 -23.17
N LYS A 442 2.21 -11.33 -23.28
CA LYS A 442 2.64 -10.67 -24.52
C LYS A 442 3.97 -11.25 -25.05
N THR A 443 4.92 -11.43 -24.16
CA THR A 443 6.29 -11.83 -24.50
C THR A 443 6.60 -13.29 -24.16
N VAL A 444 5.78 -13.93 -23.33
CA VAL A 444 6.04 -15.28 -22.80
C VAL A 444 4.73 -16.07 -22.68
N SER A 445 4.79 -17.37 -22.86
CA SER A 445 3.75 -18.31 -22.45
C SER A 445 4.27 -19.19 -21.34
N MET A 446 3.42 -19.52 -20.37
CA MET A 446 3.79 -20.21 -19.14
C MET A 446 2.89 -21.42 -18.93
N ILE A 447 3.49 -22.52 -18.48
CA ILE A 447 2.79 -23.79 -18.25
C ILE A 447 3.29 -24.34 -16.92
N GLY A 448 2.43 -24.45 -15.91
CA GLY A 448 2.85 -24.93 -14.61
C GLY A 448 1.86 -24.65 -13.50
N TRP A 449 2.37 -24.57 -12.26
CA TRP A 449 1.53 -24.45 -11.06
C TRP A 449 2.08 -23.42 -10.08
N GLN A 450 1.16 -22.90 -9.27
CA GLN A 450 1.42 -22.17 -8.03
C GLN A 450 1.17 -23.11 -6.85
N SER A 451 2.01 -23.06 -5.84
CA SER A 451 1.87 -23.84 -4.61
C SER A 451 0.70 -23.38 -3.73
N PRO A 452 0.27 -24.20 -2.76
CA PRO A 452 -0.43 -23.70 -1.57
C PRO A 452 0.38 -22.61 -0.84
N THR A 453 -0.27 -21.91 0.09
CA THR A 453 0.41 -20.91 0.92
C THR A 453 1.30 -21.57 1.97
N PHE A 454 2.55 -21.13 2.05
CA PHE A 454 3.54 -21.52 3.05
C PHE A 454 4.01 -20.30 3.85
N ASN A 455 4.45 -20.49 5.08
CA ASN A 455 5.11 -19.41 5.82
C ASN A 455 6.60 -19.32 5.42
N LEU A 456 6.88 -18.61 4.33
CA LEU A 456 8.23 -18.49 3.76
C LEU A 456 9.20 -17.61 4.60
N THR A 457 8.77 -17.13 5.76
CA THR A 457 9.65 -16.46 6.73
C THR A 457 10.25 -17.44 7.75
N THR A 458 9.82 -18.70 7.74
CA THR A 458 10.30 -19.75 8.65
C THR A 458 11.09 -20.83 7.89
N ALA A 459 12.00 -21.50 8.60
CA ALA A 459 12.77 -22.62 8.02
C ALA A 459 11.85 -23.77 7.57
N GLU A 460 10.84 -24.12 8.38
CA GLU A 460 9.88 -25.16 8.06
C GLU A 460 9.06 -24.84 6.80
N GLY A 461 8.55 -23.61 6.68
CA GLY A 461 7.79 -23.19 5.51
C GLY A 461 8.65 -23.17 4.23
N ASN A 462 9.91 -22.76 4.33
CA ASN A 462 10.87 -22.84 3.23
C ASN A 462 11.18 -24.29 2.85
N ASP A 463 11.30 -25.21 3.80
CA ASP A 463 11.49 -26.63 3.52
C ASP A 463 10.27 -27.25 2.81
N GLN A 464 9.06 -26.93 3.25
CA GLN A 464 7.82 -27.37 2.59
C GLN A 464 7.73 -26.82 1.15
N ALA A 465 8.03 -25.55 0.94
CA ALA A 465 8.05 -24.92 -0.38
C ALA A 465 9.11 -25.53 -1.30
N LYS A 466 10.30 -25.81 -0.79
CA LYS A 466 11.38 -26.50 -1.51
C LYS A 466 10.95 -27.91 -1.97
N GLU A 467 10.37 -28.71 -1.06
CA GLU A 467 9.91 -30.06 -1.41
C GLU A 467 8.81 -30.03 -2.49
N TRP A 468 7.91 -29.04 -2.40
CA TRP A 468 6.88 -28.85 -3.42
C TRP A 468 7.51 -28.45 -4.77
N LEU A 469 8.50 -27.55 -4.79
CA LEU A 469 9.21 -27.15 -6.01
C LEU A 469 9.98 -28.33 -6.63
N VAL A 470 10.65 -29.13 -5.83
CA VAL A 470 11.39 -30.31 -6.30
C VAL A 470 10.45 -31.26 -7.04
N LYS A 471 9.31 -31.59 -6.44
CA LYS A 471 8.31 -32.49 -7.06
C LYS A 471 7.73 -31.90 -8.35
N SER A 472 7.35 -30.63 -8.34
CA SER A 472 6.76 -29.95 -9.50
C SER A 472 7.77 -29.79 -10.64
N ALA A 473 9.02 -29.48 -10.32
CA ALA A 473 10.12 -29.35 -11.26
C ALA A 473 10.45 -30.71 -11.95
N GLU A 474 10.48 -31.78 -11.17
CA GLU A 474 10.70 -33.13 -11.69
C GLU A 474 9.60 -33.52 -12.70
N GLU A 475 8.37 -33.26 -12.40
CA GLU A 475 7.22 -33.55 -13.25
C GLU A 475 7.27 -32.75 -14.57
N LEU A 476 7.51 -31.42 -14.49
CA LEU A 476 7.69 -30.57 -15.66
C LEU A 476 8.87 -31.00 -16.52
N TYR A 477 9.99 -31.28 -15.89
CA TYR A 477 11.22 -31.71 -16.61
C TYR A 477 11.00 -33.02 -17.36
N ASN A 478 10.41 -34.03 -16.69
CA ASN A 478 10.16 -35.35 -17.28
C ASN A 478 9.14 -35.30 -18.43
N VAL A 479 8.22 -34.37 -18.44
CA VAL A 479 7.25 -34.19 -19.53
C VAL A 479 7.83 -33.36 -20.66
N PHE A 480 8.48 -32.23 -20.38
CA PHE A 480 8.91 -31.29 -21.41
C PHE A 480 10.24 -31.67 -22.12
N VAL A 481 11.19 -32.31 -21.44
CA VAL A 481 12.46 -32.69 -22.07
C VAL A 481 12.28 -33.68 -23.25
N PRO A 482 11.43 -34.71 -23.15
CA PRO A 482 11.09 -35.54 -24.31
C PRO A 482 10.42 -34.76 -25.45
N ILE A 483 9.49 -33.87 -25.15
CA ILE A 483 8.79 -33.04 -26.14
C ILE A 483 9.77 -32.10 -26.86
N ILE A 484 10.71 -31.50 -26.11
CA ILE A 484 11.78 -30.69 -26.68
C ILE A 484 12.69 -31.51 -27.57
N SER A 485 13.00 -32.76 -27.21
CA SER A 485 13.79 -33.67 -28.00
C SER A 485 13.09 -34.07 -29.29
N GLU A 486 11.77 -34.33 -29.23
CA GLU A 486 10.93 -34.58 -30.40
C GLU A 486 10.91 -33.36 -31.34
N TYR A 487 10.67 -32.17 -30.81
CA TYR A 487 10.68 -30.93 -31.58
C TYR A 487 12.02 -30.72 -32.33
N LYS A 488 13.15 -30.96 -31.67
CA LYS A 488 14.47 -30.84 -32.29
C LYS A 488 14.70 -31.83 -33.46
N GLN A 489 14.00 -32.97 -33.46
CA GLN A 489 14.09 -33.95 -34.56
C GLN A 489 13.19 -33.55 -35.73
N THR A 490 12.23 -32.66 -35.56
CA THR A 490 11.36 -32.15 -36.63
C THR A 490 11.95 -30.95 -37.37
N LYS A 491 13.06 -30.40 -36.86
CA LYS A 491 13.87 -29.35 -37.47
C LYS A 491 15.14 -29.89 -38.10
#